data_5810ac6d4a7636c3a02318a6f7e38d3c
#
_entry.id   5810ac6d4a7636c3a02318a6f7e38d3c
#
_cell.length_a   1.000
_cell.length_b   1.000
_cell.length_c   1.000
_cell.angle_alpha   90.00
_cell.angle_beta   90.00
_cell.angle_gamma   90.00
#
_symmetry.space_group_name_H-M   'P 1'
#
loop_
_entity.id
_entity.type
_entity.pdbx_description
1 polymer ?
#
loop_
_entity_poly.entity_id
_entity_poly.type
_entity_poly.pdbx_seq_one_letter_code
_entity_poly.pdbx_strand_id
1 'polypeptide(L)'
;MAGGKVAVVWAAARARGAMTRVAAGCSLSHVVTGKIRMERRRFGPTKRDISVVGQGTWHLESDDPDVAVAALRQGLDLGMTHIDTAEMYGDGEVEERVGAAIRGRRDEVFLVSKVLPRNASRRGTVAACERTLDRLQTDRLDCYLLHWPGSHPLEDTIAAFEQLERDGKIRSWGVSNFDVPDLEEAWSIVGPGRLVCNQVLYHLQERGIEHTVIPWCEEHGVAVVAYSPFGSGRFPTPRSAGGRVLAAIATAHAATPRQVALRFLQRWPSVFTIPKAGQPEHVAENAGAGHLRLTEADIARIESVFPRGHRPRTLPVL
;
A
#
# COMPACT_ATOMS: atom_id res chain seq x y z
N MET A 1 -41.25 22.33 -61.13
CA MET A 1 -41.69 21.18 -61.99
C MET A 1 -41.29 19.93 -61.24
N ALA A 2 -42.25 19.33 -60.66
CA ALA A 2 -42.73 17.95 -60.81
C ALA A 2 -41.68 16.92 -60.45
N GLY A 3 -41.77 16.05 -59.49
CA GLY A 3 -42.93 15.29 -58.96
C GLY A 3 -42.56 13.83 -59.08
N GLY A 4 -42.79 13.03 -58.09
CA GLY A 4 -42.67 11.59 -58.26
C GLY A 4 -42.55 10.80 -56.95
N LYS A 5 -43.64 10.66 -56.19
CA LYS A 5 -43.87 9.65 -55.19
C LYS A 5 -44.17 8.32 -55.88
N VAL A 6 -43.55 7.22 -55.43
CA VAL A 6 -44.07 5.89 -55.70
C VAL A 6 -44.17 5.12 -54.39
N ALA A 7 -45.41 4.90 -54.02
CA ALA A 7 -45.78 3.94 -52.97
C ALA A 7 -46.01 2.58 -53.65
N VAL A 8 -45.55 1.49 -52.98
CA VAL A 8 -45.99 0.11 -53.34
C VAL A 8 -46.47 -0.60 -52.09
N VAL A 9 -47.66 -1.15 -52.32
CA VAL A 9 -48.63 -1.73 -51.38
C VAL A 9 -48.37 -3.18 -51.10
N TRP A 10 -48.62 -3.58 -49.85
CA TRP A 10 -48.96 -4.85 -49.26
C TRP A 10 -49.25 -6.11 -50.11
N ALA A 11 -48.71 -7.26 -49.61
CA ALA A 11 -49.43 -8.53 -49.69
C ALA A 11 -49.13 -9.40 -48.48
N ALA A 12 -50.16 -9.74 -47.75
CA ALA A 12 -50.15 -10.65 -46.61
C ALA A 12 -50.33 -12.11 -47.08
N ALA A 13 -49.53 -13.03 -46.51
CA ALA A 13 -49.85 -14.46 -46.55
C ALA A 13 -49.77 -15.04 -45.15
N ARG A 14 -50.89 -15.52 -44.65
CA ARG A 14 -51.05 -16.32 -43.41
C ARG A 14 -50.65 -17.77 -43.69
N ALA A 15 -49.74 -18.34 -42.91
CA ALA A 15 -49.65 -19.78 -42.73
C ALA A 15 -49.53 -20.08 -41.21
N ARG A 16 -50.47 -20.86 -40.71
CA ARG A 16 -50.54 -21.38 -39.32
C ARG A 16 -49.61 -22.56 -39.23
N GLY A 17 -48.73 -22.59 -38.25
CA GLY A 17 -47.90 -23.73 -37.90
C GLY A 17 -47.51 -23.69 -36.41
N ALA A 18 -47.76 -24.78 -35.69
CA ALA A 18 -47.81 -24.99 -34.27
C ALA A 18 -46.57 -24.46 -33.51
N MET A 19 -46.80 -23.74 -32.41
CA MET A 19 -45.83 -23.33 -31.40
C MET A 19 -45.54 -24.50 -30.45
N THR A 20 -44.33 -25.06 -30.54
CA THR A 20 -43.73 -25.82 -29.45
C THR A 20 -42.91 -24.83 -28.62
N ARG A 21 -43.39 -24.55 -27.39
CA ARG A 21 -42.67 -23.77 -26.41
C ARG A 21 -41.51 -24.61 -25.85
N VAL A 22 -40.28 -24.29 -26.21
CA VAL A 22 -39.08 -24.68 -25.44
C VAL A 22 -38.79 -23.51 -24.50
N ALA A 23 -39.07 -23.74 -23.20
CA ALA A 23 -38.71 -22.80 -22.14
C ALA A 23 -37.23 -22.93 -21.90
N ALA A 24 -36.43 -22.04 -22.50
CA ALA A 24 -35.04 -21.78 -22.09
C ALA A 24 -35.09 -20.76 -20.96
N GLY A 25 -35.29 -21.24 -19.73
CA GLY A 25 -35.03 -20.46 -18.52
C GLY A 25 -33.54 -20.28 -18.32
N CYS A 26 -32.95 -19.27 -18.97
CA CYS A 26 -31.63 -18.81 -18.57
C CYS A 26 -31.80 -17.82 -17.41
N SER A 27 -31.77 -18.37 -16.19
CA SER A 27 -31.75 -17.60 -14.95
C SER A 27 -30.37 -16.91 -14.84
N LEU A 28 -30.30 -15.67 -15.29
CA LEU A 28 -29.23 -14.71 -14.99
C LEU A 28 -29.45 -14.15 -13.58
N SER A 29 -29.18 -14.95 -12.55
CA SER A 29 -29.20 -14.46 -11.18
C SER A 29 -28.31 -15.33 -10.28
N HIS A 30 -27.01 -15.19 -10.44
CA HIS A 30 -26.05 -15.42 -9.39
C HIS A 30 -24.85 -14.48 -9.63
N VAL A 31 -25.11 -13.16 -9.60
CA VAL A 31 -24.07 -12.21 -9.21
C VAL A 31 -23.90 -12.41 -7.70
N VAL A 32 -23.02 -13.31 -7.34
CA VAL A 32 -22.52 -13.41 -5.98
C VAL A 32 -21.83 -12.10 -5.68
N THR A 33 -22.54 -11.19 -5.00
CA THR A 33 -21.96 -9.99 -4.37
C THR A 33 -21.14 -10.41 -3.15
N GLY A 34 -20.17 -11.28 -3.33
CA GLY A 34 -19.07 -11.46 -2.41
C GLY A 34 -18.21 -10.21 -2.52
N LYS A 35 -18.34 -9.25 -1.59
CA LYS A 35 -17.36 -8.18 -1.46
C LYS A 35 -16.00 -8.85 -1.34
N ILE A 36 -15.18 -8.81 -2.41
CA ILE A 36 -13.82 -9.31 -2.40
C ILE A 36 -13.11 -8.51 -1.29
N ARG A 37 -12.69 -9.20 -0.23
CA ARG A 37 -12.21 -8.56 0.98
C ARG A 37 -10.70 -8.34 0.87
N MET A 38 -10.22 -7.10 1.11
CA MET A 38 -8.80 -6.76 1.22
C MET A 38 -8.06 -7.77 2.08
N GLU A 39 -6.98 -8.37 1.56
CA GLU A 39 -6.13 -9.27 2.34
C GLU A 39 -5.53 -8.52 3.53
N ARG A 40 -5.52 -9.18 4.67
CA ARG A 40 -4.93 -8.67 5.91
C ARG A 40 -3.92 -9.68 6.43
N ARG A 41 -2.82 -9.19 7.00
CA ARG A 41 -1.77 -10.02 7.61
C ARG A 41 -1.35 -9.45 8.94
N ARG A 42 -0.80 -10.31 9.79
CA ARG A 42 -0.18 -9.91 11.04
C ARG A 42 0.96 -8.94 10.77
N PHE A 43 0.94 -7.77 11.45
CA PHE A 43 1.97 -6.75 11.32
C PHE A 43 3.06 -6.96 12.36
N GLY A 44 4.14 -7.62 11.96
CA GLY A 44 5.24 -7.97 12.85
C GLY A 44 4.77 -8.67 14.14
N PRO A 45 5.39 -8.39 15.30
CA PRO A 45 5.01 -8.99 16.56
C PRO A 45 3.73 -8.41 17.17
N THR A 46 3.10 -7.42 16.53
CA THR A 46 1.85 -6.84 17.03
C THR A 46 0.71 -7.88 16.97
N LYS A 47 -0.31 -7.71 17.78
CA LYS A 47 -1.52 -8.56 17.72
C LYS A 47 -2.53 -8.07 16.67
N ARG A 48 -2.11 -7.15 15.77
CA ARG A 48 -2.97 -6.51 14.76
C ARG A 48 -2.75 -7.12 13.38
N ASP A 49 -3.82 -7.51 12.74
CA ASP A 49 -3.83 -7.80 11.31
C ASP A 49 -4.20 -6.53 10.56
N ILE A 50 -3.38 -6.10 9.59
CA ILE A 50 -3.61 -4.89 8.81
C ILE A 50 -3.69 -5.21 7.31
N SER A 51 -4.22 -4.29 6.53
CA SER A 51 -4.30 -4.42 5.07
C SER A 51 -2.90 -4.52 4.47
N VAL A 52 -2.71 -5.48 3.54
CA VAL A 52 -1.42 -5.66 2.85
C VAL A 52 -1.08 -4.52 1.90
N VAL A 53 -2.11 -3.81 1.41
CA VAL A 53 -1.96 -2.54 0.68
C VAL A 53 -2.38 -1.42 1.62
N GLY A 54 -1.46 -0.54 1.94
CA GLY A 54 -1.70 0.69 2.69
C GLY A 54 -1.75 1.91 1.77
N GLN A 55 -1.88 3.07 2.37
CA GLN A 55 -1.94 4.38 1.73
C GLN A 55 -0.73 5.20 2.16
N GLY A 56 0.28 5.32 1.28
CA GLY A 56 1.40 6.25 1.45
C GLY A 56 0.98 7.67 1.12
N THR A 57 1.53 8.64 1.82
CA THR A 57 1.14 10.04 1.68
C THR A 57 2.27 11.00 1.28
N TRP A 58 3.44 10.49 0.94
CA TRP A 58 4.55 11.32 0.46
C TRP A 58 4.16 12.12 -0.79
N HIS A 59 4.45 13.42 -0.82
CA HIS A 59 4.00 14.38 -1.85
C HIS A 59 2.47 14.57 -1.95
N LEU A 60 1.71 14.27 -0.89
CA LEU A 60 0.27 14.53 -0.90
C LEU A 60 -0.05 16.02 -0.80
N GLU A 61 0.89 16.84 -0.29
CA GLU A 61 0.80 18.31 -0.25
C GLU A 61 0.70 18.94 -1.65
N SER A 62 1.14 18.24 -2.69
CA SER A 62 1.05 18.71 -4.09
C SER A 62 -0.33 18.52 -4.72
N ASP A 63 -1.19 17.71 -4.10
CA ASP A 63 -2.55 17.46 -4.60
C ASP A 63 -3.53 18.50 -4.03
N ASP A 64 -4.72 18.61 -4.64
CA ASP A 64 -5.80 19.39 -4.07
C ASP A 64 -6.20 18.81 -2.69
N PRO A 65 -6.32 19.62 -1.61
CA PRO A 65 -6.57 19.13 -0.28
C PRO A 65 -7.86 18.32 -0.13
N ASP A 66 -8.95 18.78 -0.74
CA ASP A 66 -10.25 18.11 -0.61
C ASP A 66 -10.27 16.79 -1.39
N VAL A 67 -9.63 16.78 -2.56
CA VAL A 67 -9.48 15.56 -3.37
C VAL A 67 -8.59 14.55 -2.65
N ALA A 68 -7.48 14.98 -2.06
CA ALA A 68 -6.59 14.12 -1.29
C ALA A 68 -7.28 13.49 -0.07
N VAL A 69 -8.05 14.28 0.68
CA VAL A 69 -8.85 13.79 1.82
C VAL A 69 -9.90 12.79 1.35
N ALA A 70 -10.61 13.08 0.25
CA ALA A 70 -11.59 12.17 -0.33
C ALA A 70 -10.95 10.85 -0.80
N ALA A 71 -9.76 10.92 -1.43
CA ALA A 71 -9.00 9.75 -1.84
C ALA A 71 -8.61 8.85 -0.66
N LEU A 72 -8.08 9.43 0.43
CA LEU A 72 -7.76 8.67 1.65
C LEU A 72 -9.00 8.00 2.26
N ARG A 73 -10.13 8.71 2.33
CA ARG A 73 -11.40 8.17 2.83
C ARG A 73 -11.90 7.01 1.96
N GLN A 74 -11.84 7.16 0.64
CA GLN A 74 -12.18 6.07 -0.27
C GLN A 74 -11.28 4.85 -0.06
N GLY A 75 -9.97 5.03 0.20
CA GLY A 75 -9.07 3.95 0.56
C GLY A 75 -9.52 3.20 1.80
N LEU A 76 -9.98 3.90 2.83
CA LEU A 76 -10.56 3.28 4.02
C LEU A 76 -11.83 2.47 3.68
N ASP A 77 -12.72 3.00 2.84
CA ASP A 77 -13.93 2.30 2.39
C ASP A 77 -13.61 1.03 1.59
N LEU A 78 -12.49 1.01 0.87
CA LEU A 78 -11.97 -0.13 0.14
C LEU A 78 -11.13 -1.10 1.01
N GLY A 79 -10.99 -0.80 2.32
CA GLY A 79 -10.30 -1.65 3.29
C GLY A 79 -8.79 -1.42 3.38
N MET A 80 -8.24 -0.36 2.75
CA MET A 80 -6.84 0.06 2.90
C MET A 80 -6.67 0.83 4.21
N THR A 81 -6.74 0.13 5.33
CA THR A 81 -6.79 0.73 6.68
C THR A 81 -5.43 1.12 7.24
N HIS A 82 -4.33 0.80 6.59
CA HIS A 82 -2.99 1.23 6.93
C HIS A 82 -2.70 2.56 6.24
N ILE A 83 -2.54 3.65 6.99
CA ILE A 83 -2.15 4.98 6.47
C ILE A 83 -0.77 5.33 7.02
N ASP A 84 0.14 5.69 6.11
CA ASP A 84 1.53 6.04 6.40
C ASP A 84 1.82 7.50 6.05
N THR A 85 2.26 8.29 7.02
CA THR A 85 2.66 9.68 6.90
C THR A 85 3.99 9.95 7.61
N ALA A 86 4.45 11.20 7.69
CA ALA A 86 5.63 11.64 8.43
C ALA A 86 5.60 13.15 8.71
N GLU A 87 6.25 13.58 9.82
CA GLU A 87 6.41 15.01 10.15
C GLU A 87 7.10 15.81 9.04
N MET A 88 7.92 15.14 8.21
CA MET A 88 8.64 15.76 7.10
C MET A 88 7.73 16.10 5.91
N TYR A 89 6.62 15.40 5.71
CA TYR A 89 5.82 15.53 4.49
C TYR A 89 5.07 16.86 4.48
N GLY A 90 5.44 17.76 3.54
CA GLY A 90 4.89 19.10 3.48
C GLY A 90 5.07 19.90 4.79
N ASP A 91 6.18 19.67 5.52
CA ASP A 91 6.47 20.29 6.83
C ASP A 91 5.31 20.11 7.85
N GLY A 92 4.59 18.98 7.75
CA GLY A 92 3.47 18.62 8.63
C GLY A 92 2.08 18.84 8.01
N GLU A 93 1.96 19.55 6.90
CA GLU A 93 0.67 19.76 6.21
C GLU A 93 -0.01 18.44 5.83
N VAL A 94 0.79 17.43 5.43
CA VAL A 94 0.25 16.11 5.08
C VAL A 94 -0.35 15.40 6.29
N GLU A 95 0.22 15.57 7.48
CA GLU A 95 -0.38 15.05 8.71
C GLU A 95 -1.73 15.70 9.01
N GLU A 96 -1.90 17.01 8.75
CA GLU A 96 -3.20 17.70 8.90
C GLU A 96 -4.26 17.16 7.94
N ARG A 97 -3.88 16.89 6.67
CA ARG A 97 -4.75 16.26 5.66
C ARG A 97 -5.16 14.84 6.07
N VAL A 98 -4.22 14.05 6.58
CA VAL A 98 -4.51 12.72 7.14
C VAL A 98 -5.45 12.84 8.33
N GLY A 99 -5.20 13.77 9.24
CA GLY A 99 -6.10 14.06 10.38
C GLY A 99 -7.54 14.37 9.94
N ALA A 100 -7.70 15.20 8.90
CA ALA A 100 -9.01 15.49 8.31
C ALA A 100 -9.67 14.24 7.70
N ALA A 101 -8.88 13.37 7.06
CA ALA A 101 -9.39 12.15 6.43
C ALA A 101 -9.90 11.13 7.48
N ILE A 102 -9.19 10.97 8.59
CA ILE A 102 -9.50 9.95 9.61
C ILE A 102 -10.50 10.45 10.66
N ARG A 103 -10.94 11.71 10.59
CA ARG A 103 -11.91 12.28 11.54
C ARG A 103 -13.20 11.45 11.58
N GLY A 104 -13.53 10.96 12.78
CA GLY A 104 -14.68 10.09 13.02
C GLY A 104 -14.44 8.61 12.66
N ARG A 105 -13.23 8.27 12.17
CA ARG A 105 -12.86 6.90 11.71
C ARG A 105 -11.55 6.41 12.33
N ARG A 106 -11.02 7.07 13.35
CA ARG A 106 -9.68 6.79 13.92
C ARG A 106 -9.49 5.33 14.31
N ASP A 107 -10.51 4.67 14.83
CA ASP A 107 -10.43 3.28 15.30
C ASP A 107 -10.38 2.25 14.15
N GLU A 108 -10.73 2.66 12.93
CA GLU A 108 -10.63 1.82 11.73
C GLU A 108 -9.19 1.79 11.18
N VAL A 109 -8.34 2.77 11.56
CA VAL A 109 -7.06 3.05 10.93
C VAL A 109 -5.90 2.47 11.74
N PHE A 110 -4.95 1.83 11.04
CA PHE A 110 -3.59 1.61 11.52
C PHE A 110 -2.73 2.80 11.04
N LEU A 111 -2.52 3.76 11.92
CA LEU A 111 -1.89 5.04 11.61
C LEU A 111 -0.41 5.03 11.94
N VAL A 112 0.42 5.34 10.94
CA VAL A 112 1.87 5.40 11.06
C VAL A 112 2.36 6.80 10.76
N SER A 113 3.26 7.34 11.61
CA SER A 113 4.05 8.53 11.31
C SER A 113 5.51 8.31 11.70
N LYS A 114 6.39 9.29 11.41
CA LYS A 114 7.82 9.13 11.54
C LYS A 114 8.48 10.37 12.12
N VAL A 115 9.44 10.18 13.03
CA VAL A 115 10.33 11.23 13.53
C VAL A 115 11.57 11.37 12.65
N LEU A 116 11.94 12.59 12.31
CA LEU A 116 13.19 12.88 11.60
C LEU A 116 14.41 12.64 12.50
N PRO A 117 15.55 12.17 11.96
CA PRO A 117 16.77 11.92 12.73
C PRO A 117 17.25 13.12 13.54
N ARG A 118 17.10 14.36 13.03
CA ARG A 118 17.46 15.57 13.76
C ARG A 118 16.65 15.80 15.04
N ASN A 119 15.47 15.20 15.14
CA ASN A 119 14.56 15.25 16.29
C ASN A 119 14.65 13.98 17.16
N ALA A 120 15.53 13.01 16.81
CA ALA A 120 15.54 11.67 17.39
C ALA A 120 16.28 11.55 18.75
N SER A 121 16.61 12.68 19.40
CA SER A 121 17.04 12.65 20.79
C SER A 121 15.89 12.23 21.71
N ARG A 122 16.19 11.78 22.93
CA ARG A 122 15.18 11.33 23.90
C ARG A 122 14.05 12.35 24.13
N ARG A 123 14.37 13.64 24.28
CA ARG A 123 13.38 14.71 24.45
C ARG A 123 12.77 15.14 23.12
N GLY A 124 13.57 15.17 22.07
CA GLY A 124 13.16 15.60 20.73
C GLY A 124 12.12 14.66 20.12
N THR A 125 12.28 13.35 20.29
CA THR A 125 11.32 12.33 19.80
C THR A 125 9.96 12.49 20.47
N VAL A 126 9.92 12.73 21.80
CA VAL A 126 8.66 12.95 22.51
C VAL A 126 7.98 14.22 21.99
N ALA A 127 8.71 15.32 21.90
CA ALA A 127 8.17 16.59 21.43
C ALA A 127 7.72 16.53 19.95
N ALA A 128 8.43 15.77 19.10
CA ALA A 128 8.04 15.54 17.71
C ALA A 128 6.73 14.73 17.62
N CYS A 129 6.60 13.68 18.42
CA CYS A 129 5.37 12.89 18.49
C CYS A 129 4.17 13.73 18.92
N GLU A 130 4.33 14.60 19.92
CA GLU A 130 3.27 15.50 20.38
C GLU A 130 2.79 16.43 19.27
N ARG A 131 3.73 17.06 18.53
CA ARG A 131 3.37 17.89 17.35
C ARG A 131 2.68 17.08 16.26
N THR A 132 3.12 15.85 16.02
CA THR A 132 2.46 14.94 15.06
C THR A 132 1.02 14.63 15.48
N LEU A 133 0.79 14.32 16.76
CA LEU A 133 -0.55 14.05 17.29
C LEU A 133 -1.46 15.28 17.19
N ASP A 134 -0.92 16.48 17.47
CA ASP A 134 -1.64 17.74 17.33
C ASP A 134 -2.08 17.98 15.87
N ARG A 135 -1.19 17.82 14.89
CA ARG A 135 -1.52 17.95 13.46
C ARG A 135 -2.54 16.91 12.99
N LEU A 136 -2.39 15.68 13.41
CA LEU A 136 -3.30 14.57 13.10
C LEU A 136 -4.64 14.66 13.83
N GLN A 137 -4.77 15.54 14.83
CA GLN A 137 -5.96 15.68 15.68
C GLN A 137 -6.40 14.33 16.28
N THR A 138 -5.42 13.60 16.84
CA THR A 138 -5.62 12.28 17.47
C THR A 138 -4.79 12.16 18.74
N ASP A 139 -5.20 11.27 19.63
CA ASP A 139 -4.52 11.00 20.89
C ASP A 139 -3.40 9.95 20.78
N ARG A 140 -3.32 9.24 19.64
CA ARG A 140 -2.38 8.12 19.48
C ARG A 140 -1.99 7.83 18.05
N LEU A 141 -0.80 7.24 17.88
CA LEU A 141 -0.40 6.51 16.68
C LEU A 141 -0.47 5.00 16.93
N ASP A 142 -0.67 4.21 15.89
CA ASP A 142 -0.56 2.75 15.97
C ASP A 142 0.89 2.30 15.86
N CYS A 143 1.71 3.02 15.06
CA CYS A 143 3.15 2.79 14.97
C CYS A 143 3.89 4.12 14.74
N TYR A 144 5.02 4.32 15.41
CA TYR A 144 5.87 5.50 15.22
C TYR A 144 7.28 5.04 14.82
N LEU A 145 7.83 5.64 13.74
CA LEU A 145 9.09 5.19 13.16
C LEU A 145 10.21 6.22 13.35
N LEU A 146 11.47 5.75 13.51
CA LEU A 146 12.63 6.56 13.16
C LEU A 146 12.77 6.55 11.62
N HIS A 147 12.75 7.72 10.98
CA HIS A 147 12.63 7.86 9.52
C HIS A 147 13.86 7.34 8.75
N TRP A 148 15.07 7.48 9.33
CA TRP A 148 16.32 6.85 8.91
C TRP A 148 17.36 6.97 10.06
N PRO A 149 18.46 6.19 10.03
CA PRO A 149 19.53 6.32 11.01
C PRO A 149 20.09 7.76 11.06
N GLY A 150 20.37 8.26 12.25
CA GLY A 150 20.87 9.62 12.48
C GLY A 150 22.10 9.69 13.36
N SER A 151 22.42 10.88 13.86
CA SER A 151 23.57 11.09 14.74
C SER A 151 23.28 10.96 16.23
N HIS A 152 21.99 10.86 16.62
CA HIS A 152 21.63 10.60 18.02
C HIS A 152 21.82 9.10 18.32
N PRO A 153 22.25 8.74 19.55
CA PRO A 153 22.31 7.35 19.99
C PRO A 153 20.94 6.67 19.80
N LEU A 154 20.93 5.48 19.23
CA LEU A 154 19.68 4.75 18.94
C LEU A 154 18.93 4.43 20.25
N GLU A 155 19.65 4.17 21.35
CA GLU A 155 19.09 3.93 22.68
C GLU A 155 18.24 5.10 23.16
N ASP A 156 18.64 6.36 22.86
CA ASP A 156 17.86 7.54 23.25
C ASP A 156 16.53 7.62 22.54
N THR A 157 16.52 7.32 21.23
CA THR A 157 15.31 7.27 20.42
C THR A 157 14.38 6.15 20.89
N ILE A 158 14.95 4.96 21.13
CA ILE A 158 14.20 3.79 21.62
C ILE A 158 13.61 4.08 23.01
N ALA A 159 14.38 4.66 23.93
CA ALA A 159 13.88 5.02 25.25
C ALA A 159 12.73 6.02 25.20
N ALA A 160 12.74 6.94 24.22
CA ALA A 160 11.62 7.85 23.97
C ALA A 160 10.38 7.13 23.40
N PHE A 161 10.57 6.19 22.48
CA PHE A 161 9.46 5.36 21.97
C PHE A 161 8.81 4.55 23.11
N GLU A 162 9.60 3.93 23.97
CA GLU A 162 9.09 3.19 25.12
C GLU A 162 8.35 4.10 26.12
N GLN A 163 8.82 5.34 26.31
CA GLN A 163 8.07 6.32 27.10
C GLN A 163 6.73 6.65 26.45
N LEU A 164 6.72 6.98 25.16
CA LEU A 164 5.49 7.30 24.42
C LEU A 164 4.49 6.13 24.43
N GLU A 165 4.99 4.89 24.41
CA GLU A 165 4.17 3.69 24.50
C GLU A 165 3.54 3.55 25.92
N ARG A 166 4.33 3.78 26.99
CA ARG A 166 3.80 3.82 28.36
C ARG A 166 2.77 4.92 28.57
N ASP A 167 2.98 6.07 27.94
CA ASP A 167 2.07 7.22 27.98
C ASP A 167 0.81 7.03 27.10
N GLY A 168 0.74 5.93 26.36
CA GLY A 168 -0.38 5.59 25.46
C GLY A 168 -0.43 6.40 24.17
N LYS A 169 0.58 7.24 23.89
CA LYS A 169 0.68 8.09 22.69
C LYS A 169 1.01 7.30 21.43
N ILE A 170 1.71 6.17 21.57
CA ILE A 170 1.93 5.21 20.49
C ILE A 170 1.59 3.79 20.97
N ARG A 171 1.25 2.90 20.04
CA ARG A 171 0.94 1.50 20.36
C ARG A 171 2.11 0.57 20.11
N SER A 172 2.99 0.97 19.20
CA SER A 172 4.19 0.24 18.80
C SER A 172 5.14 1.19 18.09
N TRP A 173 6.35 0.74 17.82
CA TRP A 173 7.34 1.52 17.10
C TRP A 173 8.18 0.64 16.17
N GLY A 174 8.83 1.26 15.19
CA GLY A 174 9.71 0.61 14.24
C GLY A 174 10.74 1.59 13.71
N VAL A 175 11.38 1.17 12.62
CA VAL A 175 12.42 1.94 11.96
C VAL A 175 12.17 2.03 10.46
N SER A 176 12.92 2.90 9.78
CA SER A 176 12.89 3.02 8.34
C SER A 176 14.31 3.23 7.81
N ASN A 177 14.60 2.65 6.65
CA ASN A 177 15.91 2.71 5.99
C ASN A 177 17.07 2.12 6.84
N PHE A 178 16.78 1.06 7.58
CA PHE A 178 17.79 0.29 8.33
C PHE A 178 18.28 -0.89 7.49
N ASP A 179 19.61 -1.03 7.31
CA ASP A 179 20.22 -2.27 6.81
C ASP A 179 20.36 -3.29 7.95
N VAL A 180 20.83 -4.49 7.63
CA VAL A 180 20.94 -5.57 8.63
C VAL A 180 21.79 -5.17 9.85
N PRO A 181 22.98 -4.53 9.72
CA PRO A 181 23.73 -4.07 10.89
C PRO A 181 22.94 -3.12 11.79
N ASP A 182 22.18 -2.18 11.22
CA ASP A 182 21.35 -1.24 11.98
C ASP A 182 20.19 -1.97 12.69
N LEU A 183 19.60 -2.98 12.02
CA LEU A 183 18.54 -3.82 12.60
C LEU A 183 19.07 -4.67 13.76
N GLU A 184 20.29 -5.22 13.64
CA GLU A 184 20.96 -5.99 14.69
C GLU A 184 21.28 -5.10 15.89
N GLU A 185 21.71 -3.85 15.67
CA GLU A 185 21.91 -2.87 16.74
C GLU A 185 20.60 -2.63 17.50
N ALA A 186 19.51 -2.27 16.78
CA ALA A 186 18.20 -2.07 17.39
C ALA A 186 17.73 -3.31 18.15
N TRP A 187 17.89 -4.50 17.56
CA TRP A 187 17.51 -5.77 18.16
C TRP A 187 18.32 -6.09 19.45
N SER A 188 19.60 -5.78 19.45
CA SER A 188 20.46 -5.98 20.63
C SER A 188 20.06 -5.12 21.82
N ILE A 189 19.51 -3.93 21.56
CA ILE A 189 19.05 -3.00 22.60
C ILE A 189 17.74 -3.49 23.23
N VAL A 190 16.78 -3.99 22.43
CA VAL A 190 15.41 -4.21 22.89
C VAL A 190 14.99 -5.67 22.99
N GLY A 191 15.69 -6.57 22.34
CA GLY A 191 15.35 -7.98 22.28
C GLY A 191 14.14 -8.30 21.42
N PRO A 192 13.70 -9.59 21.42
CA PRO A 192 12.63 -10.09 20.59
C PRO A 192 11.28 -9.42 20.86
N GLY A 193 10.49 -9.20 19.80
CA GLY A 193 9.10 -8.80 19.88
C GLY A 193 8.85 -7.31 20.15
N ARG A 194 9.90 -6.47 20.13
CA ARG A 194 9.78 -5.02 20.37
C ARG A 194 9.83 -4.21 19.09
N LEU A 195 10.75 -4.50 18.17
CA LEU A 195 10.85 -3.88 16.86
C LEU A 195 9.76 -4.46 15.95
N VAL A 196 8.80 -3.63 15.51
CA VAL A 196 7.63 -4.16 14.79
C VAL A 196 7.78 -4.14 13.28
N CYS A 197 8.51 -3.17 12.73
CA CYS A 197 8.72 -3.09 11.28
C CYS A 197 9.98 -2.34 10.89
N ASN A 198 10.43 -2.60 9.67
CA ASN A 198 11.39 -1.79 8.93
C ASN A 198 10.76 -1.32 7.62
N GLN A 199 10.67 0.01 7.41
CA GLN A 199 10.14 0.58 6.18
C GLN A 199 11.28 0.92 5.22
N VAL A 200 11.29 0.32 4.01
CA VAL A 200 12.41 0.37 3.08
C VAL A 200 11.97 0.55 1.62
N LEU A 201 12.87 1.05 0.78
CA LEU A 201 12.66 1.12 -0.67
C LEU A 201 12.52 -0.29 -1.25
N TYR A 202 11.41 -0.55 -1.93
CA TYR A 202 11.22 -1.82 -2.61
C TYR A 202 10.26 -1.71 -3.79
N HIS A 203 10.74 -1.99 -4.98
CA HIS A 203 9.94 -2.03 -6.21
C HIS A 203 10.57 -3.00 -7.23
N LEU A 204 9.89 -3.26 -8.35
CA LEU A 204 10.31 -4.24 -9.36
C LEU A 204 11.76 -4.08 -9.85
N GLN A 205 12.25 -2.85 -9.96
CA GLN A 205 13.61 -2.53 -10.45
C GLN A 205 14.63 -2.32 -9.33
N GLU A 206 14.20 -2.32 -8.07
CA GLU A 206 15.06 -2.25 -6.90
C GLU A 206 14.64 -3.35 -5.91
N ARG A 207 15.35 -4.47 -5.99
CA ARG A 207 15.07 -5.70 -5.24
C ARG A 207 16.20 -6.08 -4.28
N GLY A 208 17.11 -5.15 -4.01
CA GLY A 208 18.31 -5.39 -3.19
C GLY A 208 18.02 -5.93 -1.80
N ILE A 209 16.92 -5.47 -1.19
CA ILE A 209 16.50 -5.92 0.15
C ILE A 209 16.13 -7.42 0.23
N GLU A 210 15.86 -8.07 -0.90
CA GLU A 210 15.58 -9.51 -0.95
C GLU A 210 16.80 -10.38 -0.66
N HIS A 211 18.02 -9.80 -0.64
CA HIS A 211 19.24 -10.54 -0.32
C HIS A 211 19.45 -10.76 1.17
N THR A 212 19.08 -9.77 1.99
CA THR A 212 19.41 -9.75 3.41
C THR A 212 18.31 -9.20 4.31
N VAL A 213 17.74 -8.04 3.98
CA VAL A 213 16.79 -7.35 4.86
C VAL A 213 15.49 -8.12 5.03
N ILE A 214 14.87 -8.59 3.92
CA ILE A 214 13.64 -9.40 3.99
C ILE A 214 13.90 -10.72 4.75
N PRO A 215 14.95 -11.52 4.41
CA PRO A 215 15.25 -12.74 5.17
C PRO A 215 15.45 -12.50 6.66
N TRP A 216 16.22 -11.46 7.03
CA TRP A 216 16.42 -11.10 8.43
C TRP A 216 15.11 -10.74 9.12
N CYS A 217 14.27 -9.92 8.48
CA CYS A 217 12.97 -9.51 9.03
C CYS A 217 12.04 -10.71 9.23
N GLU A 218 11.98 -11.65 8.27
CA GLU A 218 11.16 -12.86 8.39
C GLU A 218 11.64 -13.77 9.53
N GLU A 219 12.95 -13.96 9.68
CA GLU A 219 13.55 -14.74 10.76
C GLU A 219 13.22 -14.16 12.14
N HIS A 220 13.18 -12.83 12.25
CA HIS A 220 12.94 -12.13 13.51
C HIS A 220 11.46 -11.73 13.73
N GLY A 221 10.57 -12.06 12.79
CA GLY A 221 9.15 -11.73 12.87
C GLY A 221 8.86 -10.24 12.76
N VAL A 222 9.72 -9.47 12.06
CA VAL A 222 9.60 -8.03 11.81
C VAL A 222 8.89 -7.80 10.48
N ALA A 223 7.90 -6.90 10.43
CA ALA A 223 7.23 -6.55 9.18
C ALA A 223 8.13 -5.69 8.29
N VAL A 224 8.02 -5.86 6.97
CA VAL A 224 8.67 -5.01 5.96
C VAL A 224 7.62 -4.14 5.30
N VAL A 225 7.80 -2.82 5.33
CA VAL A 225 6.90 -1.88 4.66
C VAL A 225 7.60 -1.31 3.44
N ALA A 226 7.11 -1.67 2.25
CA ALA A 226 7.68 -1.25 0.98
C ALA A 226 7.18 0.15 0.59
N TYR A 227 8.04 1.16 0.69
CA TYR A 227 7.71 2.48 0.17
C TYR A 227 8.12 2.60 -1.31
N SER A 228 7.52 3.57 -2.02
CA SER A 228 7.71 3.81 -3.45
C SER A 228 7.60 2.54 -4.32
N PRO A 229 6.55 1.70 -4.15
CA PRO A 229 6.45 0.39 -4.79
C PRO A 229 6.35 0.48 -6.32
N PHE A 230 6.12 1.68 -6.88
CA PHE A 230 6.11 1.96 -8.31
C PHE A 230 7.40 2.62 -8.82
N GLY A 231 8.44 2.74 -7.97
CA GLY A 231 9.75 3.22 -8.39
C GLY A 231 9.84 4.74 -8.55
N SER A 232 8.97 5.53 -7.90
CA SER A 232 9.03 7.00 -7.89
C SER A 232 9.19 7.60 -9.30
N GLY A 233 8.20 7.35 -10.17
CA GLY A 233 8.17 7.81 -11.57
C GLY A 233 8.88 6.87 -12.56
N ARG A 234 9.54 5.81 -12.12
CA ARG A 234 10.26 4.84 -12.96
C ARG A 234 9.46 3.55 -13.23
N PHE A 235 8.13 3.58 -13.16
CA PHE A 235 7.32 2.40 -13.46
C PHE A 235 7.56 1.93 -14.92
N PRO A 236 7.66 0.62 -15.18
CA PRO A 236 7.95 0.10 -16.51
C PRO A 236 6.98 0.58 -17.57
N THR A 237 7.50 1.14 -18.66
CA THR A 237 6.65 1.61 -19.77
C THR A 237 5.98 0.44 -20.49
N PRO A 238 4.77 0.58 -21.05
CA PRO A 238 4.07 -0.49 -21.77
C PRO A 238 4.88 -1.15 -22.89
N ARG A 239 5.81 -0.39 -23.52
CA ARG A 239 6.66 -0.87 -24.61
C ARG A 239 7.94 -1.59 -24.16
N SER A 240 8.32 -1.48 -22.89
CA SER A 240 9.48 -2.20 -22.33
C SER A 240 9.21 -3.70 -22.23
N ALA A 241 10.26 -4.52 -22.14
CA ALA A 241 10.11 -5.96 -21.92
C ALA A 241 9.32 -6.25 -20.64
N GLY A 242 9.67 -5.58 -19.53
CA GLY A 242 8.96 -5.71 -18.26
C GLY A 242 7.51 -5.25 -18.35
N GLY A 243 7.25 -4.11 -19.01
CA GLY A 243 5.88 -3.60 -19.18
C GLY A 243 4.98 -4.56 -19.97
N ARG A 244 5.51 -5.19 -21.03
CA ARG A 244 4.76 -6.21 -21.79
C ARG A 244 4.43 -7.45 -20.95
N VAL A 245 5.37 -7.92 -20.13
CA VAL A 245 5.13 -9.05 -19.23
C VAL A 245 4.06 -8.71 -18.19
N LEU A 246 4.17 -7.54 -17.54
CA LEU A 246 3.16 -7.09 -16.58
C LEU A 246 1.78 -6.94 -17.22
N ALA A 247 1.70 -6.38 -18.44
CA ALA A 247 0.43 -6.22 -19.15
C ALA A 247 -0.21 -7.57 -19.53
N ALA A 248 0.59 -8.54 -19.97
CA ALA A 248 0.11 -9.88 -20.31
C ALA A 248 -0.45 -10.62 -19.08
N ILE A 249 0.25 -10.53 -17.93
CA ILE A 249 -0.23 -11.11 -16.66
C ILE A 249 -1.50 -10.38 -16.20
N ALA A 250 -1.50 -9.06 -16.25
CA ALA A 250 -2.65 -8.24 -15.87
C ALA A 250 -3.90 -8.61 -16.67
N THR A 251 -3.77 -8.78 -17.99
CA THR A 251 -4.88 -9.22 -18.86
C THR A 251 -5.40 -10.61 -18.46
N ALA A 252 -4.51 -11.57 -18.15
CA ALA A 252 -4.91 -12.93 -17.76
C ALA A 252 -5.69 -12.95 -16.43
N HIS A 253 -5.46 -11.99 -15.55
CA HIS A 253 -6.09 -11.89 -14.24
C HIS A 253 -7.19 -10.80 -14.15
N ALA A 254 -7.59 -10.17 -15.26
CA ALA A 254 -8.50 -9.01 -15.28
C ALA A 254 -8.06 -7.90 -14.30
N ALA A 255 -6.76 -7.65 -14.23
CA ALA A 255 -6.10 -6.71 -13.34
C ALA A 255 -5.34 -5.64 -14.13
N THR A 256 -4.66 -4.72 -13.43
CA THR A 256 -3.76 -3.73 -14.04
C THR A 256 -2.29 -4.10 -13.81
N PRO A 257 -1.34 -3.61 -14.63
CA PRO A 257 0.09 -3.80 -14.41
C PRO A 257 0.57 -3.33 -13.03
N ARG A 258 -0.03 -2.26 -12.47
CA ARG A 258 0.28 -1.77 -11.12
C ARG A 258 -0.18 -2.73 -10.04
N GLN A 259 -1.38 -3.29 -10.18
CA GLN A 259 -1.87 -4.33 -9.26
C GLN A 259 -0.98 -5.57 -9.27
N VAL A 260 -0.54 -6.00 -10.47
CA VAL A 260 0.42 -7.11 -10.61
C VAL A 260 1.74 -6.79 -9.90
N ALA A 261 2.26 -5.57 -10.07
CA ALA A 261 3.50 -5.14 -9.41
C ALA A 261 3.36 -5.15 -7.88
N LEU A 262 2.30 -4.56 -7.32
CA LEU A 262 2.06 -4.57 -5.87
C LEU A 262 1.96 -6.01 -5.35
N ARG A 263 1.20 -6.86 -6.04
CA ARG A 263 1.03 -8.25 -5.62
C ARG A 263 2.32 -9.05 -5.69
N PHE A 264 3.16 -8.81 -6.69
CA PHE A 264 4.49 -9.44 -6.78
C PHE A 264 5.37 -9.07 -5.58
N LEU A 265 5.40 -7.79 -5.18
CA LEU A 265 6.16 -7.36 -4.00
C LEU A 265 5.65 -8.04 -2.71
N GLN A 266 4.35 -8.22 -2.59
CA GLN A 266 3.68 -8.85 -1.45
C GLN A 266 3.75 -10.39 -1.45
N ARG A 267 4.53 -11.01 -2.36
CA ARG A 267 4.72 -12.48 -2.34
C ARG A 267 5.42 -12.99 -1.09
N TRP A 268 6.19 -12.10 -0.43
CA TRP A 268 6.78 -12.33 0.88
C TRP A 268 5.73 -12.12 1.98
N PRO A 269 5.57 -13.07 2.93
CA PRO A 269 4.56 -12.95 3.99
C PRO A 269 4.72 -11.71 4.87
N SER A 270 5.96 -11.25 5.10
CA SER A 270 6.31 -10.09 5.92
C SER A 270 6.05 -8.75 5.23
N VAL A 271 5.84 -8.72 3.89
CA VAL A 271 5.84 -7.48 3.11
C VAL A 271 4.45 -6.87 2.97
N PHE A 272 4.38 -5.59 3.30
CA PHE A 272 3.26 -4.66 3.08
C PHE A 272 3.70 -3.57 2.10
N THR A 273 2.78 -3.04 1.29
CA THR A 273 3.10 -1.96 0.35
C THR A 273 2.28 -0.71 0.65
N ILE A 274 2.89 0.47 0.49
CA ILE A 274 2.25 1.76 0.74
C ILE A 274 2.35 2.69 -0.49
N PRO A 275 1.67 2.35 -1.62
CA PRO A 275 1.61 3.24 -2.77
C PRO A 275 0.92 4.57 -2.42
N LYS A 276 1.48 5.69 -2.90
CA LYS A 276 0.81 7.00 -2.83
C LYS A 276 -0.24 7.10 -3.93
N ALA A 277 -1.42 7.59 -3.57
CA ALA A 277 -2.44 7.99 -4.52
C ALA A 277 -3.22 9.20 -3.99
N GLY A 278 -3.17 10.31 -4.70
CA GLY A 278 -3.94 11.53 -4.39
C GLY A 278 -5.25 11.64 -5.16
N GLN A 279 -5.56 10.66 -6.01
CA GLN A 279 -6.79 10.65 -6.81
C GLN A 279 -7.59 9.37 -6.51
N PRO A 280 -8.94 9.47 -6.38
CA PRO A 280 -9.80 8.34 -6.06
C PRO A 280 -9.63 7.12 -6.98
N GLU A 281 -9.46 7.34 -8.27
CA GLU A 281 -9.30 6.28 -9.27
C GLU A 281 -8.02 5.47 -9.04
N HIS A 282 -6.92 6.15 -8.69
CA HIS A 282 -5.65 5.50 -8.37
C HIS A 282 -5.72 4.72 -7.05
N VAL A 283 -6.49 5.22 -6.08
CA VAL A 283 -6.75 4.50 -4.83
C VAL A 283 -7.52 3.21 -5.10
N ALA A 284 -8.57 3.27 -5.93
CA ALA A 284 -9.34 2.09 -6.32
C ALA A 284 -8.47 1.07 -7.09
N GLU A 285 -7.59 1.55 -7.99
CA GLU A 285 -6.62 0.71 -8.67
C GLU A 285 -5.72 -0.01 -7.66
N ASN A 286 -5.10 0.73 -6.74
CA ASN A 286 -4.20 0.16 -5.72
C ASN A 286 -4.91 -0.87 -4.84
N ALA A 287 -6.13 -0.59 -4.40
CA ALA A 287 -6.92 -1.50 -3.56
C ALA A 287 -7.17 -2.85 -4.24
N GLY A 288 -7.32 -2.88 -5.56
CA GLY A 288 -7.51 -4.09 -6.32
C GLY A 288 -6.35 -5.10 -6.21
N ALA A 289 -5.14 -4.64 -5.91
CA ALA A 289 -4.01 -5.52 -5.67
C ALA A 289 -4.21 -6.45 -4.44
N GLY A 290 -4.96 -6.00 -3.44
CA GLY A 290 -5.22 -6.75 -2.22
C GLY A 290 -6.04 -8.04 -2.41
N HIS A 291 -6.58 -8.26 -3.60
CA HIS A 291 -7.38 -9.44 -3.95
C HIS A 291 -6.73 -10.34 -4.99
N LEU A 292 -5.75 -9.80 -5.71
CA LEU A 292 -5.07 -10.49 -6.80
C LEU A 292 -4.29 -11.71 -6.26
N ARG A 293 -4.27 -12.80 -7.03
CA ARG A 293 -3.44 -13.97 -6.77
C ARG A 293 -2.59 -14.24 -8.01
N LEU A 294 -1.28 -14.16 -7.86
CA LEU A 294 -0.35 -14.55 -8.90
C LEU A 294 0.02 -16.03 -8.76
N THR A 295 0.14 -16.70 -9.88
CA THR A 295 0.66 -18.08 -9.93
C THR A 295 2.19 -18.07 -9.84
N GLU A 296 2.79 -19.22 -9.52
CA GLU A 296 4.26 -19.36 -9.58
C GLU A 296 4.81 -19.08 -10.98
N ALA A 297 4.07 -19.43 -12.03
CA ALA A 297 4.45 -19.13 -13.41
C ALA A 297 4.44 -17.63 -13.69
N ASP A 298 3.49 -16.87 -13.13
CA ASP A 298 3.49 -15.41 -13.23
C ASP A 298 4.69 -14.80 -12.52
N ILE A 299 4.99 -15.29 -11.31
CA ILE A 299 6.14 -14.83 -10.52
C ILE A 299 7.43 -15.10 -11.31
N ALA A 300 7.64 -16.29 -11.84
CA ALA A 300 8.81 -16.64 -12.63
C ALA A 300 8.95 -15.76 -13.89
N ARG A 301 7.85 -15.44 -14.57
CA ARG A 301 7.84 -14.52 -15.72
C ARG A 301 8.24 -13.10 -15.31
N ILE A 302 7.76 -12.60 -14.17
CA ILE A 302 8.16 -11.29 -13.65
C ILE A 302 9.65 -11.30 -13.32
N GLU A 303 10.14 -12.32 -12.62
CA GLU A 303 11.55 -12.44 -12.24
C GLU A 303 12.50 -12.53 -13.45
N SER A 304 12.07 -13.11 -14.57
CA SER A 304 12.87 -13.18 -15.80
C SER A 304 13.14 -11.79 -16.42
N VAL A 305 12.28 -10.80 -16.20
CA VAL A 305 12.41 -9.43 -16.74
C VAL A 305 12.76 -8.38 -15.69
N PHE A 306 12.62 -8.71 -14.43
CA PHE A 306 13.04 -7.92 -13.28
C PHE A 306 13.88 -8.79 -12.34
N PRO A 307 15.11 -9.17 -12.75
CA PRO A 307 15.98 -10.00 -11.91
C PRO A 307 16.35 -9.25 -10.62
N ARG A 308 16.57 -10.00 -9.53
CA ARG A 308 16.97 -9.45 -8.25
C ARG A 308 18.30 -8.67 -8.30
N GLY A 309 19.15 -8.98 -9.29
CA GLY A 309 20.46 -8.37 -9.44
C GLY A 309 21.49 -8.86 -8.41
N HIS A 310 22.60 -8.14 -8.31
CA HIS A 310 23.62 -8.40 -7.31
C HIS A 310 23.20 -7.79 -5.96
N ARG A 311 23.69 -8.38 -4.85
CA ARG A 311 23.54 -7.78 -3.53
C ARG A 311 24.18 -6.39 -3.52
N PRO A 312 23.46 -5.33 -3.18
CA PRO A 312 24.03 -3.99 -3.05
C PRO A 312 25.02 -3.94 -1.87
N ARG A 313 25.98 -3.01 -1.91
CA ARG A 313 26.93 -2.79 -0.81
C ARG A 313 26.31 -2.01 0.36
N THR A 314 25.35 -1.16 0.05
CA THR A 314 24.60 -0.34 1.01
C THR A 314 23.13 -0.45 0.69
N LEU A 315 22.29 -0.24 1.70
CA LEU A 315 20.85 -0.23 1.51
C LEU A 315 20.44 0.84 0.48
N PRO A 316 19.72 0.49 -0.59
CA PRO A 316 19.17 1.47 -1.52
C PRO A 316 18.11 2.35 -0.83
N VAL A 317 18.20 3.67 -1.05
CA VAL A 317 17.25 4.67 -0.55
C VAL A 317 16.90 5.66 -1.67
N LEU A 318 15.84 6.49 -1.48
CA LEU A 318 15.51 7.61 -2.39
C LEU A 318 16.22 8.87 -1.97
#